data_958a52b568d2bd2d0c96fb5a657451c9
#
_entry.id   958a52b568d2bd2d0c96fb5a657451c9
#
_cell.length_a   1.000
_cell.length_b   1.000
_cell.length_c   1.000
_cell.angle_alpha   90.00
_cell.angle_beta   90.00
_cell.angle_gamma   90.00
#
_symmetry.space_group_name_H-M   'P 1'
#
loop_
_entity.id
_entity.type
_entity.pdbx_description
1 polymer ?
#
loop_
_entity_poly.entity_id
_entity_poly.type
_entity_poly.pdbx_seq_one_letter_code
_entity_poly.pdbx_strand_id
1 'polypeptide(L)'
;MFSLDYLHHQAIHFPIALLSISIFFDLLGSYLKNDKLFFASWYALLTGVIFSTVAVATGFIADAVYGHMSEPFPIFETHGTTQILAALCFISLCLWRYNQNQTYAKPPVWYIIAGVVAVCILFYGSHLGAGLAGHY
;
A
#
# COMPACT_ATOMS: atom_id res chain seq x y z
N MET A 1 17.71 14.98 -17.45
CA MET A 1 16.28 14.94 -17.83
C MET A 1 15.65 13.87 -16.95
N PHE A 2 14.80 14.25 -15.99
CA PHE A 2 14.14 13.27 -15.12
C PHE A 2 13.12 12.50 -15.97
N SER A 3 13.34 11.19 -16.13
CA SER A 3 12.36 10.33 -16.80
C SER A 3 11.17 10.07 -15.87
N LEU A 4 9.96 9.92 -16.42
CA LEU A 4 8.75 9.59 -15.65
C LEU A 4 8.90 8.28 -14.86
N ASP A 5 9.69 7.32 -15.39
CA ASP A 5 10.04 6.07 -14.72
C ASP A 5 10.79 6.30 -13.42
N TYR A 6 11.75 7.22 -13.42
CA TYR A 6 12.52 7.54 -12.24
C TYR A 6 11.62 8.09 -11.14
N LEU A 7 10.66 8.96 -11.50
CA LEU A 7 9.67 9.49 -10.55
C LEU A 7 8.76 8.40 -10.00
N HIS A 8 8.29 7.48 -10.84
CA HIS A 8 7.49 6.34 -10.41
C HIS A 8 8.27 5.47 -9.42
N HIS A 9 9.50 5.07 -9.76
CA HIS A 9 10.36 4.28 -8.89
C HIS A 9 10.62 4.95 -7.53
N GLN A 10 10.76 6.27 -7.49
CA GLN A 10 10.90 6.99 -6.22
C GLN A 10 9.59 7.02 -5.43
N ALA A 11 8.47 7.25 -6.11
CA ALA A 11 7.16 7.41 -5.47
C ALA A 11 6.66 6.12 -4.79
N ILE A 12 6.95 4.94 -5.35
CA ILE A 12 6.44 3.65 -4.82
C ILE A 12 7.00 3.28 -3.45
N HIS A 13 8.17 3.77 -3.06
CA HIS A 13 8.77 3.45 -1.76
C HIS A 13 7.98 4.05 -0.59
N PHE A 14 7.35 5.21 -0.77
CA PHE A 14 6.58 5.87 0.27
C PHE A 14 5.35 5.06 0.71
N PRO A 15 4.43 4.63 -0.18
CA PRO A 15 3.29 3.83 0.24
C PRO A 15 3.70 2.48 0.82
N ILE A 16 4.72 1.82 0.29
CA ILE A 16 5.21 0.54 0.82
C ILE A 16 5.64 0.71 2.28
N ALA A 17 6.45 1.72 2.58
CA ALA A 17 6.92 1.98 3.93
C ALA A 17 5.77 2.41 4.87
N LEU A 18 4.96 3.40 4.46
CA LEU A 18 3.92 3.99 5.30
C LEU A 18 2.77 3.02 5.59
N LEU A 19 2.31 2.26 4.59
CA LEU A 19 1.25 1.28 4.78
C LEU A 19 1.69 0.10 5.65
N SER A 20 2.93 -0.37 5.47
CA SER A 20 3.49 -1.43 6.30
C SER A 20 3.68 -0.99 7.74
N ILE A 21 4.23 0.21 7.98
CA ILE A 21 4.44 0.73 9.34
C ILE A 21 3.12 1.03 10.05
N SER A 22 2.04 1.37 9.31
CA SER A 22 0.73 1.58 9.91
C SER A 22 0.21 0.30 10.58
N ILE A 23 0.26 -0.83 9.88
CA ILE A 23 -0.18 -2.12 10.42
C ILE A 23 0.76 -2.60 11.54
N PHE A 24 2.07 -2.36 11.40
CA PHE A 24 3.03 -2.63 12.48
C PHE A 24 2.72 -1.85 13.74
N PHE A 25 2.36 -0.55 13.64
CA PHE A 25 1.97 0.25 14.79
C PHE A 25 0.64 -0.20 15.41
N ASP A 26 -0.33 -0.68 14.63
CA ASP A 26 -1.56 -1.26 15.17
C ASP A 26 -1.30 -2.56 15.95
N LEU A 27 -0.41 -3.43 15.43
CA LEU A 27 0.04 -4.63 16.12
C LEU A 27 0.77 -4.29 17.43
N LEU A 28 1.76 -3.41 17.33
CA LEU A 28 2.60 -3.03 18.47
C LEU A 28 1.78 -2.27 19.53
N GLY A 29 0.88 -1.39 19.11
CA GLY A 29 -0.04 -0.67 19.98
C GLY A 29 -0.99 -1.60 20.73
N SER A 30 -1.48 -2.64 20.03
CA SER A 30 -2.33 -3.67 20.64
C SER A 30 -1.57 -4.52 21.67
N TYR A 31 -0.31 -4.85 21.40
CA TYR A 31 0.56 -5.63 22.29
C TYR A 31 0.98 -4.80 23.51
N LEU A 32 1.46 -3.57 23.30
CA LEU A 32 1.95 -2.69 24.36
C LEU A 32 0.84 -1.91 25.08
N LYS A 33 -0.42 -2.01 24.63
CA LYS A 33 -1.58 -1.21 25.12
C LYS A 33 -1.28 0.29 25.09
N ASN A 34 -0.72 0.79 24.01
CA ASN A 34 -0.27 2.16 23.86
C ASN A 34 -1.05 2.90 22.77
N ASP A 35 -1.95 3.78 23.18
CA ASP A 35 -2.85 4.53 22.29
C ASP A 35 -2.10 5.49 21.34
N LYS A 36 -0.90 5.96 21.71
CA LYS A 36 -0.07 6.81 20.84
C LYS A 36 0.33 6.08 19.55
N LEU A 37 0.46 4.76 19.60
CA LEU A 37 0.77 3.96 18.42
C LEU A 37 -0.42 3.85 17.47
N PHE A 38 -1.66 3.85 17.97
CA PHE A 38 -2.85 3.90 17.10
C PHE A 38 -2.99 5.26 16.42
N PHE A 39 -2.63 6.33 17.10
CA PHE A 39 -2.54 7.66 16.52
C PHE A 39 -1.51 7.70 15.39
N ALA A 40 -0.30 7.21 15.63
CA ALA A 40 0.76 7.14 14.62
C ALA A 40 0.37 6.22 13.44
N SER A 41 -0.26 5.07 13.72
CA SER A 41 -0.80 4.17 12.71
C SER A 41 -1.79 4.87 11.78
N TRP A 42 -2.73 5.65 12.33
CA TRP A 42 -3.72 6.36 11.53
C TRP A 42 -3.07 7.33 10.54
N TYR A 43 -2.12 8.15 10.97
CA TYR A 43 -1.46 9.10 10.08
C TYR A 43 -0.57 8.40 9.05
N ALA A 44 0.10 7.32 9.43
CA ALA A 44 0.86 6.49 8.50
C ALA A 44 -0.06 5.86 7.44
N LEU A 45 -1.25 5.35 7.85
CA LEU A 45 -2.24 4.79 6.93
C LEU A 45 -2.75 5.86 5.96
N LEU A 46 -3.20 7.01 6.48
CA LEU A 46 -3.77 8.09 5.67
C LEU A 46 -2.77 8.60 4.64
N THR A 47 -1.55 8.92 5.08
CA THR A 47 -0.49 9.37 4.17
C THR A 47 -0.05 8.28 3.20
N GLY A 48 0.02 7.03 3.63
CA GLY A 48 0.32 5.87 2.78
C GLY A 48 -0.74 5.68 1.68
N VAL A 49 -2.02 5.83 1.99
CA VAL A 49 -3.13 5.77 1.00
C VAL A 49 -3.02 6.91 -0.01
N ILE A 50 -2.71 8.14 0.43
CA ILE A 50 -2.50 9.27 -0.48
C ILE A 50 -1.34 8.98 -1.44
N PHE A 51 -0.19 8.56 -0.92
CA PHE A 51 0.96 8.22 -1.76
C PHE A 51 0.73 6.99 -2.64
N SER A 52 -0.07 6.00 -2.21
CA SER A 52 -0.42 4.86 -3.05
C SER A 52 -1.27 5.29 -4.25
N THR A 53 -2.18 6.25 -4.06
CA THR A 53 -2.97 6.83 -5.16
C THR A 53 -2.07 7.53 -6.18
N VAL A 54 -1.08 8.29 -5.71
CA VAL A 54 -0.07 8.93 -6.58
C VAL A 54 0.76 7.88 -7.31
N ALA A 55 1.20 6.83 -6.61
CA ALA A 55 1.99 5.76 -7.21
C ALA A 55 1.20 5.00 -8.30
N VAL A 56 -0.09 4.70 -8.06
CA VAL A 56 -0.97 4.09 -9.06
C VAL A 56 -1.15 5.01 -10.27
N ALA A 57 -1.40 6.31 -10.05
CA ALA A 57 -1.55 7.27 -11.15
C ALA A 57 -0.28 7.38 -11.99
N THR A 58 0.90 7.47 -11.36
CA THR A 58 2.18 7.50 -12.09
C THR A 58 2.48 6.17 -12.77
N GLY A 59 2.04 5.04 -12.21
CA GLY A 59 2.11 3.71 -12.82
C GLY A 59 1.31 3.62 -14.11
N PHE A 60 0.08 4.14 -14.15
CA PHE A 60 -0.72 4.22 -15.38
C PHE A 60 -0.07 5.07 -16.47
N ILE A 61 0.57 6.19 -16.08
CA ILE A 61 1.30 7.03 -17.04
C ILE A 61 2.50 6.29 -17.61
N ALA A 62 3.27 5.60 -16.75
CA ALA A 62 4.40 4.78 -17.18
C ALA A 62 3.94 3.64 -18.09
N ASP A 63 2.81 2.99 -17.78
CA ASP A 63 2.24 1.91 -18.57
C ASP A 63 1.79 2.37 -19.96
N ALA A 64 1.19 3.55 -20.07
CA ALA A 64 0.82 4.13 -21.36
C ALA A 64 2.04 4.32 -22.30
N VAL A 65 3.26 4.44 -21.71
CA VAL A 65 4.52 4.55 -22.46
C VAL A 65 5.13 3.18 -22.77
N TYR A 66 5.02 2.21 -21.84
CA TYR A 66 5.73 0.91 -21.92
C TYR A 66 4.84 -0.30 -22.20
N GLY A 67 3.50 -0.18 -22.05
CA GLY A 67 2.54 -1.23 -22.40
C GLY A 67 2.52 -2.46 -21.48
N HIS A 68 2.84 -2.29 -20.18
CA HIS A 68 2.93 -3.40 -19.23
C HIS A 68 1.57 -3.96 -18.75
N MET A 69 0.48 -3.22 -18.94
CA MET A 69 -0.87 -3.63 -18.51
C MET A 69 -1.75 -4.14 -19.65
N SER A 70 -1.17 -4.48 -20.79
CA SER A 70 -1.91 -5.06 -21.92
C SER A 70 -2.61 -6.38 -21.56
N GLU A 71 -2.09 -7.12 -20.57
CA GLU A 71 -2.66 -8.36 -20.07
C GLU A 71 -2.80 -8.30 -18.54
N PRO A 72 -3.96 -7.80 -18.00
CA PRO A 72 -4.15 -7.60 -16.57
C PRO A 72 -4.39 -8.89 -15.77
N PHE A 73 -4.56 -10.02 -16.42
CA PHE A 73 -4.85 -11.31 -15.79
C PHE A 73 -3.79 -12.36 -16.13
N PRO A 74 -3.47 -13.27 -15.16
CA PRO A 74 -4.01 -13.33 -13.79
C PRO A 74 -3.50 -12.19 -12.90
N ILE A 75 -4.34 -11.71 -11.98
CA ILE A 75 -4.06 -10.55 -11.11
C ILE A 75 -2.72 -10.70 -10.38
N PHE A 76 -2.45 -11.87 -9.80
CA PHE A 76 -1.23 -12.12 -9.01
C PHE A 76 0.02 -12.42 -9.85
N GLU A 77 -0.07 -12.44 -11.18
CA GLU A 77 1.08 -12.54 -12.07
C GLU A 77 1.49 -11.19 -12.65
N THR A 78 0.64 -10.18 -12.47
CA THR A 78 0.84 -8.83 -13.00
C THR A 78 1.12 -7.85 -11.88
N HIS A 79 2.27 -7.16 -11.92
CA HIS A 79 2.67 -6.15 -10.94
C HIS A 79 1.59 -5.09 -10.73
N GLY A 80 1.13 -4.46 -11.81
CA GLY A 80 0.19 -3.33 -11.74
C GLY A 80 -1.14 -3.70 -11.08
N THR A 81 -1.75 -4.82 -11.50
CA THR A 81 -3.05 -5.27 -10.94
C THR A 81 -2.92 -5.71 -9.49
N THR A 82 -1.82 -6.35 -9.11
CA THR A 82 -1.54 -6.72 -7.71
C THR A 82 -1.39 -5.49 -6.83
N GLN A 83 -0.71 -4.44 -7.30
CA GLN A 83 -0.55 -3.18 -6.56
C GLN A 83 -1.87 -2.39 -6.45
N ILE A 84 -2.70 -2.39 -7.50
CA ILE A 84 -4.04 -1.79 -7.45
C ILE A 84 -4.90 -2.52 -6.40
N LEU A 85 -4.86 -3.85 -6.37
CA LEU A 85 -5.58 -4.64 -5.37
C LEU A 85 -5.12 -4.29 -3.95
N ALA A 86 -3.82 -4.22 -3.70
CA ALA A 86 -3.28 -3.80 -2.40
C ALA A 86 -3.75 -2.39 -2.02
N ALA A 87 -3.69 -1.43 -2.95
CA ALA A 87 -4.16 -0.06 -2.74
C ALA A 87 -5.65 -0.01 -2.38
N LEU A 88 -6.50 -0.75 -3.09
CA LEU A 88 -7.93 -0.85 -2.80
C LEU A 88 -8.21 -1.45 -1.41
N CYS A 89 -7.44 -2.46 -0.99
CA CYS A 89 -7.54 -3.01 0.36
C CYS A 89 -7.23 -1.94 1.42
N PHE A 90 -6.13 -1.19 1.27
CA PHE A 90 -5.77 -0.14 2.22
C PHE A 90 -6.72 1.06 2.20
N ILE A 91 -7.23 1.47 1.03
CA ILE A 91 -8.29 2.48 0.92
C ILE A 91 -9.53 2.02 1.69
N SER A 92 -9.95 0.77 1.51
CA SER A 92 -11.11 0.21 2.21
C SER A 92 -10.92 0.19 3.73
N LEU A 93 -9.74 -0.21 4.21
CA LEU A 93 -9.39 -0.18 5.63
C LEU A 93 -9.36 1.26 6.18
N CYS A 94 -8.82 2.21 5.43
CA CYS A 94 -8.79 3.63 5.78
C CYS A 94 -10.21 4.21 5.90
N LEU A 95 -11.07 3.97 4.90
CA LEU A 95 -12.45 4.44 4.90
C LEU A 95 -13.26 3.80 6.03
N TRP A 96 -13.10 2.50 6.26
CA TRP A 96 -13.76 1.85 7.38
C TRP A 96 -13.38 2.48 8.72
N ARG A 97 -12.07 2.68 8.96
CA ARG A 97 -11.56 3.26 10.20
C ARG A 97 -12.08 4.69 10.42
N TYR A 98 -12.13 5.47 9.35
CA TYR A 98 -12.69 6.83 9.38
C TYR A 98 -14.20 6.80 9.69
N ASN A 99 -14.98 6.01 8.95
CA ASN A 99 -16.44 5.95 9.07
C ASN A 99 -16.91 5.40 10.44
N GLN A 100 -16.12 4.53 11.07
CA GLN A 100 -16.41 4.00 12.40
C GLN A 100 -15.90 4.89 13.54
N ASN A 101 -15.33 6.06 13.24
CA ASN A 101 -14.68 6.93 14.23
C ASN A 101 -13.60 6.21 15.07
N GLN A 102 -12.89 5.24 14.45
CA GLN A 102 -11.85 4.44 15.08
C GLN A 102 -10.43 4.92 14.75
N THR A 103 -10.28 6.19 14.35
CA THR A 103 -9.02 6.74 13.85
C THR A 103 -7.89 6.65 14.87
N TYR A 104 -8.20 6.84 16.16
CA TYR A 104 -7.22 6.80 17.25
C TYR A 104 -7.45 5.67 18.25
N ALA A 105 -8.39 4.78 17.96
CA ALA A 105 -8.72 3.67 18.82
C ALA A 105 -8.03 2.38 18.38
N LYS A 106 -7.95 1.42 19.31
CA LYS A 106 -7.49 0.07 19.01
C LYS A 106 -8.38 -0.58 17.95
N PRO A 107 -7.86 -0.96 16.79
CA PRO A 107 -8.67 -1.63 15.77
C PRO A 107 -9.03 -3.05 16.20
N PRO A 108 -10.15 -3.61 15.71
CA PRO A 108 -10.53 -4.99 15.95
C PRO A 108 -9.55 -5.97 15.30
N VAL A 109 -9.52 -7.20 15.80
CA VAL A 109 -8.57 -8.23 15.33
C VAL A 109 -8.71 -8.50 13.83
N TRP A 110 -9.93 -8.58 13.31
CA TRP A 110 -10.17 -8.81 11.88
C TRP A 110 -9.54 -7.71 11.00
N TYR A 111 -9.55 -6.45 11.47
CA TYR A 111 -8.92 -5.32 10.77
C TYR A 111 -7.40 -5.51 10.68
N ILE A 112 -6.78 -5.93 11.78
CA ILE A 112 -5.34 -6.20 11.83
C ILE A 112 -4.99 -7.35 10.89
N ILE A 113 -5.78 -8.43 10.88
CA ILE A 113 -5.58 -9.57 9.98
C ILE A 113 -5.70 -9.13 8.53
N ALA A 114 -6.75 -8.38 8.18
CA ALA A 114 -6.94 -7.84 6.83
C ALA A 114 -5.77 -6.93 6.42
N GLY A 115 -5.28 -6.10 7.35
CA GLY A 115 -4.11 -5.25 7.14
C GLY A 115 -2.83 -6.05 6.87
N VAL A 116 -2.58 -7.11 7.63
CA VAL A 116 -1.42 -8.00 7.40
C VAL A 116 -1.52 -8.66 6.02
N VAL A 117 -2.70 -9.16 5.63
CA VAL A 117 -2.92 -9.73 4.29
C VAL A 117 -2.66 -8.68 3.21
N ALA A 118 -3.14 -7.45 3.38
CA ALA A 118 -2.90 -6.36 2.45
C ALA A 118 -1.41 -6.01 2.33
N VAL A 119 -0.65 -6.03 3.44
CA VAL A 119 0.81 -5.87 3.43
C VAL A 119 1.48 -6.99 2.64
N CYS A 120 1.06 -8.25 2.82
CA CYS A 120 1.62 -9.37 2.06
C CYS A 120 1.37 -9.20 0.55
N ILE A 121 0.16 -8.78 0.14
CA ILE A 121 -0.16 -8.50 -1.27
C ILE A 121 0.71 -7.36 -1.80
N LEU A 122 0.89 -6.28 -1.01
CA LEU A 122 1.71 -5.13 -1.36
C LEU A 122 3.18 -5.52 -1.61
N PHE A 123 3.77 -6.32 -0.72
CA PHE A 123 5.14 -6.81 -0.87
C PHE A 123 5.29 -7.77 -2.04
N TYR A 124 4.31 -8.66 -2.24
CA TYR A 124 4.33 -9.57 -3.38
C TYR A 124 4.27 -8.82 -4.71
N GLY A 125 3.36 -7.84 -4.83
CA GLY A 125 3.31 -6.98 -6.01
C GLY A 125 4.59 -6.16 -6.22
N SER A 126 5.23 -5.72 -5.14
CA SER A 126 6.52 -5.03 -5.21
C SER A 126 7.65 -5.95 -5.70
N HIS A 127 7.63 -7.22 -5.29
CA HIS A 127 8.55 -8.24 -5.79
C HIS A 127 8.38 -8.46 -7.31
N LEU A 128 7.14 -8.58 -7.80
CA LEU A 128 6.87 -8.66 -9.24
C LEU A 128 7.42 -7.45 -10.01
N GLY A 129 7.25 -6.24 -9.44
CA GLY A 129 7.78 -5.01 -10.03
C GLY A 129 9.31 -4.96 -10.08
N ALA A 130 9.99 -5.48 -9.06
CA ALA A 130 11.45 -5.59 -9.04
C ALA A 130 11.95 -6.53 -10.15
N GLY A 131 11.24 -7.61 -10.44
CA GLY A 131 11.54 -8.49 -11.57
C GLY A 131 11.45 -7.80 -12.93
N LEU A 132 10.41 -6.99 -13.13
CA LEU A 132 10.28 -6.19 -14.36
C LEU A 132 11.42 -5.17 -14.53
N ALA A 133 11.94 -4.64 -13.42
CA ALA A 133 13.08 -3.73 -13.43
C ALA A 133 14.45 -4.43 -13.58
N GLY A 134 14.47 -5.77 -13.67
CA GLY A 134 15.70 -6.55 -13.87
C GLY A 134 16.60 -6.65 -12.63
N HIS A 135 16.03 -6.59 -11.44
CA HIS A 135 16.78 -6.65 -10.16
C HIS A 135 16.97 -8.08 -9.61
N TYR A 136 16.52 -9.11 -10.34
CA TYR A 136 16.81 -10.53 -10.10
C TYR A 136 16.66 -11.37 -11.35
#